data_d822810c7191b8aaa3b2c82ac5719b8e
#
_entry.id   d822810c7191b8aaa3b2c82ac5719b8e
#
_cell.length_a   1.000
_cell.length_b   1.000
_cell.length_c   1.000
_cell.angle_alpha   90.00
_cell.angle_beta   90.00
_cell.angle_gamma   90.00
#
_symmetry.space_group_name_H-M   'P 1'
#
loop_
_entity.id
_entity.type
_entity.pdbx_description
1 polymer ?
#
loop_
_entity_poly.entity_id
_entity_poly.type
_entity_poly.pdbx_seq_one_letter_code
_entity_poly.pdbx_strand_id
1 'polypeptide(L)'
;MPPPPSPEDRAKASAAATSASWAQVSQEVDAVEAALHALRGQYEQFFLGMEKRPPARAHEAFRKRLAALKTVPSRNASISFRVQSLQASTATYERLWARTVQEIEDGTYRRDIFKARLRRKNSSPEQPAPAHAEAADAPASQARGASTTTGPTAP
;
A
#
# COMPACT_ATOMS: atom_id res chain seq x y z
N MET A 1 43.10 -0.01 49.26
CA MET A 1 42.42 0.78 48.24
C MET A 1 43.09 0.49 46.91
N PRO A 2 42.37 0.06 45.87
CA PRO A 2 42.97 -0.09 44.57
C PRO A 2 43.30 1.30 43.98
N PRO A 3 44.36 1.43 43.18
CA PRO A 3 44.76 2.69 42.58
C PRO A 3 43.65 3.18 41.62
N PRO A 4 43.45 4.50 41.48
CA PRO A 4 42.48 5.03 40.54
C PRO A 4 42.84 4.65 39.09
N PRO A 5 41.88 4.35 38.22
CA PRO A 5 42.17 4.00 36.84
C PRO A 5 42.88 5.11 36.10
N SER A 6 43.85 4.73 35.28
CA SER A 6 44.67 5.68 34.50
C SER A 6 43.80 6.46 33.49
N PRO A 7 44.22 7.65 33.05
CA PRO A 7 43.46 8.42 32.07
C PRO A 7 43.21 7.65 30.76
N GLU A 8 44.13 6.75 30.39
CA GLU A 8 43.97 5.86 29.23
C GLU A 8 42.88 4.80 29.43
N ASP A 9 42.79 4.22 30.65
CA ASP A 9 41.77 3.24 30.99
C ASP A 9 40.37 3.89 31.01
N ARG A 10 40.26 5.11 31.50
CA ARG A 10 39.00 5.91 31.42
C ARG A 10 38.60 6.21 30.01
N ALA A 11 39.55 6.57 29.14
CA ALA A 11 39.28 6.85 27.73
C ALA A 11 38.81 5.58 26.99
N LYS A 12 39.45 4.43 27.23
CA LYS A 12 39.04 3.13 26.67
C LYS A 12 37.65 2.71 27.17
N ALA A 13 37.39 2.86 28.47
CA ALA A 13 36.08 2.53 29.04
C ALA A 13 34.96 3.43 28.47
N SER A 14 35.21 4.71 28.30
CA SER A 14 34.23 5.63 27.71
C SER A 14 33.97 5.33 26.21
N ALA A 15 35.03 5.00 25.47
CA ALA A 15 34.91 4.60 24.06
C ALA A 15 34.13 3.26 23.92
N ALA A 16 34.40 2.31 24.79
CA ALA A 16 33.65 1.02 24.82
C ALA A 16 32.19 1.22 25.18
N ALA A 17 31.88 2.05 26.19
CA ALA A 17 30.50 2.38 26.54
C ALA A 17 29.77 3.11 25.41
N THR A 18 30.44 4.01 24.71
CA THR A 18 29.89 4.71 23.55
C THR A 18 29.62 3.73 22.41
N SER A 19 30.53 2.83 22.09
CA SER A 19 30.35 1.83 21.02
C SER A 19 29.22 0.87 21.33
N ALA A 20 29.08 0.41 22.58
CA ALA A 20 27.95 -0.44 23.02
C ALA A 20 26.61 0.30 22.88
N SER A 21 26.54 1.57 23.25
CA SER A 21 25.36 2.42 23.07
C SER A 21 24.98 2.56 21.60
N TRP A 22 25.95 2.73 20.70
CA TRP A 22 25.69 2.80 19.25
C TRP A 22 25.20 1.48 18.67
N ALA A 23 25.73 0.37 19.13
CA ALA A 23 25.26 -0.95 18.70
C ALA A 23 23.80 -1.17 19.11
N GLN A 24 23.42 -0.79 20.33
CA GLN A 24 22.02 -0.86 20.78
C GLN A 24 21.10 0.00 19.93
N VAL A 25 21.46 1.26 19.66
CA VAL A 25 20.63 2.14 18.80
C VAL A 25 20.52 1.58 17.39
N SER A 26 21.58 1.02 16.83
CA SER A 26 21.53 0.36 15.51
C SER A 26 20.58 -0.83 15.51
N GLN A 27 20.61 -1.68 16.53
CA GLN A 27 19.69 -2.80 16.67
C GLN A 27 18.23 -2.34 16.79
N GLU A 28 17.96 -1.26 17.51
CA GLU A 28 16.62 -0.69 17.60
C GLU A 28 16.12 -0.15 16.24
N VAL A 29 17.01 0.49 15.46
CA VAL A 29 16.68 0.91 14.09
C VAL A 29 16.33 -0.29 13.23
N ASP A 30 17.15 -1.36 13.26
CA ASP A 30 16.89 -2.60 12.52
C ASP A 30 15.55 -3.24 12.94
N ALA A 31 15.27 -3.25 14.24
CA ALA A 31 14.00 -3.77 14.77
C ALA A 31 12.78 -2.95 14.32
N VAL A 32 12.90 -1.63 14.23
CA VAL A 32 11.81 -0.76 13.75
C VAL A 32 11.65 -0.87 12.23
N GLU A 33 12.73 -1.03 11.47
CA GLU A 33 12.65 -1.33 10.03
C GLU A 33 11.93 -2.67 9.77
N ALA A 34 12.27 -3.71 10.52
CA ALA A 34 11.59 -5.00 10.44
C ALA A 34 10.10 -4.91 10.83
N ALA A 35 9.79 -4.10 11.86
CA ALA A 35 8.41 -3.84 12.27
C ALA A 35 7.60 -3.09 11.20
N LEU A 36 8.21 -2.14 10.48
CA LEU A 36 7.57 -1.47 9.34
C LEU A 36 7.26 -2.47 8.23
N HIS A 37 8.19 -3.36 7.94
CA HIS A 37 8.01 -4.41 6.93
C HIS A 37 6.86 -5.36 7.28
N ALA A 38 6.80 -5.80 8.53
CA ALA A 38 5.72 -6.64 9.05
C ALA A 38 4.36 -5.92 9.01
N LEU A 39 4.32 -4.66 9.43
CA LEU A 39 3.12 -3.82 9.41
C LEU A 39 2.59 -3.64 7.98
N ARG A 40 3.48 -3.43 7.02
CA ARG A 40 3.15 -3.33 5.61
C ARG A 40 2.48 -4.61 5.11
N GLY A 41 3.02 -5.79 5.43
CA GLY A 41 2.41 -7.08 5.10
C GLY A 41 1.01 -7.25 5.69
N GLN A 42 0.79 -6.81 6.94
CA GLN A 42 -0.53 -6.86 7.59
C GLN A 42 -1.55 -5.94 6.87
N TYR A 43 -1.15 -4.74 6.47
CA TYR A 43 -2.01 -3.87 5.66
C TYR A 43 -2.32 -4.46 4.29
N GLU A 44 -1.35 -5.09 3.63
CA GLU A 44 -1.57 -5.79 2.36
C GLU A 44 -2.59 -6.93 2.53
N GLN A 45 -2.51 -7.73 3.59
CA GLN A 45 -3.49 -8.77 3.91
C GLN A 45 -4.89 -8.20 4.15
N PHE A 46 -4.98 -7.08 4.86
CA PHE A 46 -6.24 -6.36 5.05
C PHE A 46 -6.82 -5.86 3.71
N PHE A 47 -6.01 -5.25 2.85
CA PHE A 47 -6.44 -4.76 1.54
C PHE A 47 -6.85 -5.90 0.60
N LEU A 48 -6.21 -7.06 0.70
CA LEU A 48 -6.64 -8.27 -0.01
C LEU A 48 -7.94 -8.86 0.54
N GLY A 49 -8.36 -8.43 1.74
CA GLY A 49 -9.60 -8.88 2.40
C GLY A 49 -9.46 -10.21 3.12
N MET A 50 -8.24 -10.62 3.43
CA MET A 50 -7.96 -11.75 4.32
C MET A 50 -8.31 -11.39 5.76
N GLU A 51 -8.07 -10.16 6.17
CA GLU A 51 -8.44 -9.62 7.47
C GLU A 51 -9.64 -8.68 7.36
N LYS A 52 -10.50 -8.70 8.39
CA LYS A 52 -11.72 -7.87 8.43
C LYS A 52 -11.47 -6.47 8.99
N ARG A 53 -10.38 -6.28 9.73
CA ARG A 53 -10.06 -5.02 10.41
C ARG A 53 -8.64 -4.59 10.13
N PRO A 54 -8.39 -3.29 10.00
CA PRO A 54 -7.03 -2.77 9.84
C PRO A 54 -6.17 -3.08 11.07
N PRO A 55 -4.86 -3.27 10.95
CA PRO A 55 -3.95 -3.63 12.05
C PRO A 55 -3.61 -2.41 12.94
N ALA A 56 -4.63 -1.78 13.53
CA ALA A 56 -4.49 -0.55 14.32
C ALA A 56 -3.55 -0.71 15.52
N ARG A 57 -3.60 -1.85 16.22
CA ARG A 57 -2.72 -2.11 17.39
C ARG A 57 -1.25 -2.21 16.99
N ALA A 58 -0.96 -2.92 15.92
CA ALA A 58 0.41 -3.06 15.40
C ALA A 58 0.94 -1.71 14.91
N HIS A 59 0.10 -0.92 14.24
CA HIS A 59 0.41 0.42 13.79
C HIS A 59 0.73 1.36 14.97
N GLU A 60 -0.08 1.34 16.02
CA GLU A 60 0.17 2.16 17.21
C GLU A 60 1.45 1.75 17.93
N ALA A 61 1.70 0.46 18.09
CA ALA A 61 2.94 -0.05 18.68
C ALA A 61 4.17 0.38 17.86
N PHE A 62 4.08 0.31 16.54
CA PHE A 62 5.13 0.78 15.64
C PHE A 62 5.37 2.29 15.79
N ARG A 63 4.32 3.12 15.81
CA ARG A 63 4.45 4.58 16.00
C ARG A 63 5.12 4.94 17.32
N LYS A 64 4.80 4.24 18.40
CA LYS A 64 5.45 4.43 19.72
C LYS A 64 6.95 4.13 19.64
N ARG A 65 7.35 3.03 19.00
CA ARG A 65 8.77 2.69 18.81
C ARG A 65 9.50 3.72 17.96
N LEU A 66 8.91 4.14 16.85
CA LEU A 66 9.48 5.17 15.99
C LEU A 66 9.63 6.52 16.72
N ALA A 67 8.65 6.89 17.55
CA ALA A 67 8.72 8.09 18.38
C ALA A 67 9.86 8.00 19.41
N ALA A 68 10.05 6.85 20.05
CA ALA A 68 11.15 6.63 20.98
C ALA A 68 12.52 6.78 20.29
N LEU A 69 12.69 6.26 19.08
CA LEU A 69 13.92 6.45 18.31
C LEU A 69 14.22 7.92 17.99
N LYS A 70 13.21 8.75 17.79
CA LYS A 70 13.38 10.19 17.55
C LYS A 70 13.96 10.93 18.75
N THR A 71 13.70 10.47 19.95
CA THR A 71 14.17 11.12 21.18
C THR A 71 15.60 10.77 21.52
N VAL A 72 16.18 9.74 20.90
CA VAL A 72 17.56 9.32 21.14
C VAL A 72 18.52 10.25 20.36
N PRO A 73 19.33 11.07 21.04
CA PRO A 73 20.28 11.94 20.36
C PRO A 73 21.38 11.10 19.72
N SER A 74 21.34 10.99 18.40
CA SER A 74 22.35 10.24 17.66
C SER A 74 23.44 11.18 17.15
N ARG A 75 24.67 11.00 17.66
CA ARG A 75 25.86 11.67 17.11
C ARG A 75 26.38 11.00 15.84
N ASN A 76 25.86 9.82 15.50
CA ASN A 76 26.24 9.09 14.30
C ASN A 76 25.34 9.50 13.13
N ALA A 77 25.94 10.15 12.13
CA ALA A 77 25.23 10.63 10.94
C ALA A 77 24.54 9.52 10.16
N SER A 78 25.12 8.31 10.10
CA SER A 78 24.53 7.16 9.43
C SER A 78 23.23 6.72 10.10
N ILE A 79 23.21 6.62 11.42
CA ILE A 79 22.00 6.25 12.18
C ILE A 79 20.93 7.36 12.03
N SER A 80 21.32 8.62 12.15
CA SER A 80 20.41 9.75 11.95
C SER A 80 19.76 9.73 10.57
N PHE A 81 20.54 9.44 9.54
CA PHE A 81 20.03 9.32 8.18
C PHE A 81 19.04 8.16 8.03
N ARG A 82 19.35 6.98 8.60
CA ARG A 82 18.44 5.84 8.58
C ARG A 82 17.13 6.15 9.28
N VAL A 83 17.16 6.79 10.44
CA VAL A 83 15.95 7.19 11.17
C VAL A 83 15.12 8.20 10.37
N GLN A 84 15.75 9.18 9.71
CA GLN A 84 15.03 10.13 8.85
C GLN A 84 14.41 9.45 7.63
N SER A 85 15.13 8.55 6.97
CA SER A 85 14.63 7.76 5.86
C SER A 85 13.44 6.90 6.26
N LEU A 86 13.53 6.26 7.43
CA LEU A 86 12.45 5.46 8.01
C LEU A 86 11.20 6.30 8.30
N GLN A 87 11.37 7.52 8.83
CA GLN A 87 10.27 8.45 9.06
C GLN A 87 9.59 8.88 7.76
N ALA A 88 10.38 9.22 6.73
CA ALA A 88 9.85 9.62 5.42
C ALA A 88 9.07 8.48 4.77
N SER A 89 9.61 7.25 4.80
CA SER A 89 8.94 6.06 4.31
C SER A 89 7.64 5.79 5.06
N THR A 90 7.67 5.88 6.39
CA THR A 90 6.48 5.71 7.24
C THR A 90 5.39 6.70 6.88
N ALA A 91 5.73 7.99 6.75
CA ALA A 91 4.75 9.03 6.40
C ALA A 91 4.10 8.78 5.03
N THR A 92 4.87 8.24 4.07
CA THR A 92 4.35 7.86 2.76
C THR A 92 3.36 6.69 2.86
N TYR A 93 3.71 5.64 3.61
CA TYR A 93 2.84 4.49 3.82
C TYR A 93 1.58 4.86 4.61
N GLU A 94 1.68 5.68 5.67
CA GLU A 94 0.52 6.11 6.45
C GLU A 94 -0.50 6.86 5.58
N ARG A 95 -0.05 7.73 4.68
CA ARG A 95 -0.93 8.44 3.74
C ARG A 95 -1.62 7.47 2.77
N LEU A 96 -0.86 6.51 2.23
CA LEU A 96 -1.40 5.49 1.34
C LEU A 96 -2.44 4.62 2.06
N TRP A 97 -2.12 4.14 3.27
CA TRP A 97 -3.00 3.29 4.05
C TRP A 97 -4.29 4.02 4.46
N ALA A 98 -4.17 5.28 4.94
CA ALA A 98 -5.33 6.09 5.31
C ALA A 98 -6.28 6.28 4.12
N ARG A 99 -5.75 6.61 2.95
CA ARG A 99 -6.53 6.74 1.72
C ARG A 99 -7.21 5.44 1.33
N THR A 100 -6.48 4.33 1.33
CA THR A 100 -7.03 3.03 0.94
C THR A 100 -8.09 2.52 1.94
N VAL A 101 -7.89 2.75 3.24
CA VAL A 101 -8.89 2.43 4.27
C VAL A 101 -10.17 3.23 4.02
N GLN A 102 -10.05 4.51 3.73
CA GLN A 102 -11.20 5.37 3.41
C GLN A 102 -11.91 4.90 2.15
N GLU A 103 -11.20 4.55 1.08
CA GLU A 103 -11.79 3.98 -0.14
C GLU A 103 -12.57 2.67 0.13
N ILE A 104 -12.10 1.85 1.10
CA ILE A 104 -12.80 0.63 1.53
C ILE A 104 -14.06 0.97 2.32
N GLU A 105 -13.99 1.94 3.25
CA GLU A 105 -15.14 2.40 4.04
C GLU A 105 -16.21 3.04 3.16
N ASP A 106 -15.82 3.81 2.18
CA ASP A 106 -16.70 4.45 1.19
C ASP A 106 -17.26 3.44 0.14
N GLY A 107 -16.77 2.19 0.14
CA GLY A 107 -17.18 1.17 -0.83
C GLY A 107 -16.70 1.43 -2.26
N THR A 108 -15.78 2.36 -2.46
CA THR A 108 -15.21 2.73 -3.77
C THR A 108 -13.97 1.90 -4.13
N TYR A 109 -13.49 1.10 -3.20
CA TYR A 109 -12.31 0.27 -3.43
C TYR A 109 -12.55 -0.77 -4.53
N ARG A 110 -11.63 -0.86 -5.49
CA ARG A 110 -11.77 -1.67 -6.71
C ARG A 110 -12.18 -3.11 -6.45
N ARG A 111 -11.67 -3.75 -5.41
CA ARG A 111 -12.00 -5.12 -5.01
C ARG A 111 -13.49 -5.26 -4.64
N ASP A 112 -14.02 -4.31 -3.89
CA ASP A 112 -15.40 -4.39 -3.38
C ASP A 112 -16.40 -4.06 -4.48
N ILE A 113 -16.05 -3.13 -5.37
CA ILE A 113 -16.82 -2.87 -6.60
C ILE A 113 -16.86 -4.13 -7.48
N PHE A 114 -15.73 -4.81 -7.66
CA PHE A 114 -15.68 -6.04 -8.44
C PHE A 114 -16.53 -7.15 -7.82
N LYS A 115 -16.43 -7.37 -6.50
CA LYS A 115 -17.27 -8.33 -5.78
C LYS A 115 -18.75 -8.00 -5.90
N ALA A 116 -19.13 -6.73 -5.81
CA ALA A 116 -20.53 -6.30 -5.96
C ALA A 116 -21.05 -6.57 -7.38
N ARG A 117 -20.23 -6.31 -8.41
CA ARG A 117 -20.59 -6.63 -9.80
C ARG A 117 -20.76 -8.14 -10.02
N LEU A 118 -19.85 -8.93 -9.47
CA LEU A 118 -19.92 -10.39 -9.57
C LEU A 118 -21.18 -10.96 -8.89
N ARG A 119 -21.53 -10.44 -7.70
CA ARG A 119 -22.75 -10.83 -7.00
C ARG A 119 -24.00 -10.47 -7.82
N ARG A 120 -24.07 -9.28 -8.41
CA ARG A 120 -25.19 -8.88 -9.29
C ARG A 120 -25.31 -9.82 -10.48
N LYS A 121 -24.19 -10.18 -11.13
CA LYS A 121 -24.18 -11.08 -12.26
C LYS A 121 -24.67 -12.48 -11.87
N ASN A 122 -24.30 -12.97 -10.69
CA ASN A 122 -24.70 -14.28 -10.20
C ASN A 122 -26.11 -14.29 -9.60
N SER A 123 -26.66 -13.14 -9.19
CA SER A 123 -28.03 -13.02 -8.63
C SER A 123 -29.06 -12.56 -9.66
N SER A 124 -28.67 -12.18 -10.87
CA SER A 124 -29.61 -12.04 -11.97
C SER A 124 -30.07 -13.44 -12.39
N PRO A 125 -31.35 -13.81 -12.18
CA PRO A 125 -31.85 -15.02 -12.79
C PRO A 125 -31.66 -14.87 -14.29
N GLU A 126 -31.08 -15.90 -14.88
CA GLU A 126 -30.90 -16.08 -16.30
C GLU A 126 -32.20 -15.65 -17.01
N GLN A 127 -32.12 -14.48 -17.64
CA GLN A 127 -33.16 -14.05 -18.54
C GLN A 127 -33.05 -15.02 -19.73
N PRO A 128 -34.00 -15.92 -19.95
CA PRO A 128 -33.91 -16.81 -21.10
C PRO A 128 -33.81 -15.95 -22.35
N ALA A 129 -32.84 -16.28 -23.19
CA ALA A 129 -32.66 -15.66 -24.48
C ALA A 129 -34.02 -15.61 -25.20
N PRO A 130 -34.38 -14.49 -25.86
CA PRO A 130 -35.55 -14.47 -26.67
C PRO A 130 -35.38 -15.55 -27.73
N ALA A 131 -36.24 -16.57 -27.63
CA ALA A 131 -36.37 -17.60 -28.63
C ALA A 131 -36.59 -16.92 -29.98
N HIS A 132 -35.72 -17.25 -30.92
CA HIS A 132 -35.93 -16.96 -32.33
C HIS A 132 -37.31 -17.38 -32.70
N ALA A 133 -38.23 -16.45 -32.93
CA ALA A 133 -39.41 -16.69 -33.68
C ALA A 133 -39.03 -16.74 -35.17
N GLU A 134 -38.88 -17.94 -35.63
CA GLU A 134 -38.90 -18.33 -37.03
C GLU A 134 -40.33 -18.14 -37.56
N ALA A 135 -40.49 -17.30 -38.54
CA ALA A 135 -41.62 -17.37 -39.50
C ALA A 135 -41.20 -16.57 -40.73
N ALA A 136 -40.72 -17.27 -41.67
CA ALA A 136 -41.23 -17.47 -43.03
C ALA A 136 -42.16 -16.34 -43.54
N ASP A 137 -41.79 -15.66 -44.56
CA ASP A 137 -42.32 -15.75 -45.90
C ASP A 137 -41.81 -14.63 -46.82
N ALA A 138 -41.30 -15.02 -47.95
CA ALA A 138 -41.04 -14.13 -49.09
C ALA A 138 -42.34 -14.03 -49.90
N PRO A 139 -42.50 -13.26 -51.00
CA PRO A 139 -41.50 -12.72 -51.88
C PRO A 139 -41.81 -11.34 -52.56
N ALA A 140 -40.81 -10.90 -53.28
CA ALA A 140 -40.86 -10.19 -54.61
C ALA A 140 -41.36 -8.73 -54.73
N SER A 141 -40.53 -7.90 -55.21
CA SER A 141 -40.53 -7.41 -56.60
C SER A 141 -40.02 -5.97 -56.71
N GLN A 142 -38.99 -5.82 -57.48
CA GLN A 142 -38.71 -4.75 -58.49
C GLN A 142 -38.98 -3.29 -58.11
N ALA A 143 -38.18 -2.34 -58.41
CA ALA A 143 -37.33 -2.02 -59.54
C ALA A 143 -36.63 -0.65 -59.32
N ARG A 144 -35.45 -0.57 -59.88
CA ARG A 144 -34.95 0.56 -60.70
C ARG A 144 -34.83 1.98 -60.16
N GLY A 145 -33.67 2.50 -60.38
CA GLY A 145 -33.37 3.86 -60.75
C GLY A 145 -32.19 4.41 -59.95
N ALA A 146 -30.98 4.30 -60.34
CA ALA A 146 -30.24 5.03 -61.34
C ALA A 146 -29.87 6.46 -60.91
N SER A 147 -28.59 6.63 -60.92
CA SER A 147 -27.82 7.83 -61.37
C SER A 147 -27.36 8.77 -60.32
N THR A 148 -26.11 8.79 -60.21
CA THR A 148 -25.00 9.65 -60.69
C THR A 148 -24.69 10.82 -59.77
N THR A 149 -23.52 10.90 -59.42
CA THR A 149 -22.39 11.62 -59.97
C THR A 149 -21.81 12.65 -59.01
N THR A 150 -20.54 12.56 -58.88
CA THR A 150 -19.51 13.58 -58.84
C THR A 150 -19.02 14.08 -57.48
N GLY A 151 -17.80 13.65 -57.14
CA GLY A 151 -16.86 14.46 -56.33
C GLY A 151 -16.27 15.59 -57.18
N PRO A 152 -15.10 16.16 -56.90
CA PRO A 152 -14.27 16.22 -55.71
C PRO A 152 -13.86 17.66 -55.36
N THR A 153 -12.97 17.86 -54.40
CA THR A 153 -11.79 18.74 -54.46
C THR A 153 -11.58 19.50 -53.16
N ALA A 154 -10.45 19.21 -52.60
CA ALA A 154 -9.71 20.10 -51.69
C ALA A 154 -9.18 21.33 -52.46
N PRO A 155 -8.66 22.37 -51.79
CA PRO A 155 -7.43 22.32 -51.04
C PRO A 155 -7.56 22.72 -49.58
#